data_35fb23de2a1677f1014e9ddf34a0899b
#
_entry.id   35fb23de2a1677f1014e9ddf34a0899b
#
_cell.length_a   1.000
_cell.length_b   1.000
_cell.length_c   1.000
_cell.angle_alpha   90.00
_cell.angle_beta   90.00
_cell.angle_gamma   90.00
#
_symmetry.space_group_name_H-M   'P 1'
#
loop_
_entity.id
_entity.type
_entity.pdbx_description
1 polymer ?
#
loop_
_entity_poly.entity_id
_entity_poly.type
_entity_poly.pdbx_seq_one_letter_code
_entity_poly.pdbx_strand_id
1 'polypeptide(L)'
;MAEQQAMHAGEAVAEALRAEGVERIYSVPGSHIHPIYDGISRIKPMQFVTCKMEPNCSLMADAYGRLTGKPGVCLVTAGPGGVNSMAGVAQAYGAASPMVHLGGAVPLKADMEAFHGVDNPAFVHEMFKHITKWSA
;
A
#
# COMPACT_ATOMS: atom_id res chain seq x y z
N MET A 1 5.43 36.53 3.69
CA MET A 1 4.55 35.36 3.91
C MET A 1 5.22 34.20 3.19
N ALA A 2 5.66 33.16 3.88
CA ALA A 2 6.24 31.98 3.23
C ALA A 2 5.11 31.32 2.40
N GLU A 3 5.31 31.16 1.11
CA GLU A 3 4.45 30.33 0.26
C GLU A 3 4.41 28.95 0.89
N GLN A 4 3.25 28.53 1.32
CA GLN A 4 3.01 27.19 1.81
C GLN A 4 3.10 26.26 0.60
N GLN A 5 4.26 25.68 0.38
CA GLN A 5 4.48 24.74 -0.72
C GLN A 5 3.49 23.60 -0.56
N ALA A 6 2.62 23.41 -1.53
CA ALA A 6 1.61 22.36 -1.50
C ALA A 6 2.30 20.99 -1.39
N MET A 7 1.97 20.25 -0.34
CA MET A 7 2.51 18.90 -0.11
C MET A 7 2.03 17.96 -1.20
N HIS A 8 2.94 17.20 -1.80
CA HIS A 8 2.61 16.19 -2.78
C HIS A 8 1.86 15.00 -2.12
N ALA A 9 0.87 14.41 -2.80
CA ALA A 9 0.07 13.33 -2.22
C ALA A 9 0.91 12.15 -1.68
N GLY A 10 1.99 11.78 -2.36
CA GLY A 10 2.92 10.76 -1.88
C GLY A 10 3.64 11.14 -0.59
N GLU A 11 3.99 12.41 -0.43
CA GLU A 11 4.57 12.93 0.83
C GLU A 11 3.53 12.93 1.95
N ALA A 12 2.27 13.28 1.65
CA ALA A 12 1.20 13.24 2.64
C ALA A 12 0.97 11.82 3.18
N VAL A 13 0.97 10.82 2.30
CA VAL A 13 0.89 9.40 2.70
C VAL A 13 2.09 9.01 3.57
N ALA A 14 3.30 9.39 3.16
CA ALA A 14 4.52 9.09 3.90
C ALA A 14 4.53 9.72 5.30
N GLU A 15 4.10 10.98 5.42
CA GLU A 15 3.98 11.68 6.70
C GLU A 15 2.90 11.05 7.60
N ALA A 16 1.76 10.63 7.03
CA ALA A 16 0.73 9.91 7.78
C ALA A 16 1.27 8.59 8.35
N LEU A 17 1.97 7.79 7.55
CA LEU A 17 2.60 6.56 8.01
C LEU A 17 3.66 6.82 9.11
N ARG A 18 4.45 7.87 8.95
CA ARG A 18 5.41 8.30 9.97
C ARG A 18 4.73 8.69 11.28
N ALA A 19 3.65 9.44 11.22
CA ALA A 19 2.90 9.88 12.40
C ALA A 19 2.31 8.70 13.18
N GLU A 20 1.94 7.62 12.47
CA GLU A 20 1.47 6.35 13.05
C GLU A 20 2.62 5.43 13.52
N GLY A 21 3.87 5.89 13.45
CA GLY A 21 5.03 5.14 13.92
C GLY A 21 5.46 3.97 13.01
N VAL A 22 5.11 4.03 11.73
CA VAL A 22 5.52 3.01 10.76
C VAL A 22 7.03 3.14 10.48
N GLU A 23 7.74 2.04 10.64
CA GLU A 23 9.19 1.96 10.40
C GLU A 23 9.52 1.13 9.16
N ARG A 24 8.68 0.17 8.78
CA ARG A 24 8.93 -0.77 7.69
C ARG A 24 7.74 -0.91 6.77
N ILE A 25 8.03 -0.93 5.47
CA ILE A 25 7.03 -1.05 4.42
C ILE A 25 7.48 -2.17 3.48
N TYR A 26 6.67 -3.22 3.38
CA TYR A 26 6.92 -4.36 2.52
C TYR A 26 6.34 -4.09 1.14
N SER A 27 7.18 -4.11 0.09
CA SER A 27 6.74 -3.59 -1.20
C SER A 27 7.43 -4.25 -2.40
N VAL A 28 6.69 -4.32 -3.51
CA VAL A 28 7.24 -4.48 -4.86
C VAL A 28 7.09 -3.14 -5.58
N PRO A 29 8.18 -2.53 -6.07
CA PRO A 29 8.10 -1.27 -6.80
C PRO A 29 7.20 -1.35 -8.04
N GLY A 30 6.50 -0.26 -8.32
CA GLY A 30 5.66 -0.12 -9.51
C GLY A 30 5.28 1.34 -9.77
N SER A 31 4.95 1.67 -11.02
CA SER A 31 4.78 3.05 -11.48
C SER A 31 3.74 3.84 -10.67
N HIS A 32 2.60 3.23 -10.34
CA HIS A 32 1.49 3.91 -9.66
C HIS A 32 1.74 4.26 -8.19
N ILE A 33 2.85 3.76 -7.62
CA ILE A 33 3.24 4.04 -6.23
C ILE A 33 4.57 4.78 -6.11
N HIS A 34 5.19 5.16 -7.21
CA HIS A 34 6.44 5.93 -7.20
C HIS A 34 6.37 7.22 -6.38
N PRO A 35 5.27 8.01 -6.40
CA PRO A 35 5.18 9.20 -5.57
C PRO A 35 5.24 8.91 -4.06
N ILE A 36 4.72 7.76 -3.63
CA ILE A 36 4.80 7.32 -2.24
C ILE A 36 6.23 6.87 -1.91
N TYR A 37 6.90 6.17 -2.84
CA TYR A 37 8.30 5.80 -2.69
C TYR A 37 9.20 7.03 -2.52
N ASP A 38 8.99 8.06 -3.33
CA ASP A 38 9.72 9.31 -3.23
C ASP A 38 9.51 9.99 -1.86
N GLY A 39 8.25 10.11 -1.42
CA GLY A 39 7.92 10.64 -0.09
C GLY A 39 8.60 9.88 1.04
N ILE A 40 8.49 8.55 1.05
CA ILE A 40 9.07 7.70 2.09
C ILE A 40 10.61 7.77 2.09
N SER A 41 11.25 7.85 0.91
CA SER A 41 12.71 7.92 0.80
C SER A 41 13.33 9.11 1.53
N ARG A 42 12.55 10.17 1.72
CA ARG A 42 12.95 11.42 2.39
C ARG A 42 12.74 11.39 3.90
N ILE A 43 11.98 10.41 4.41
CA ILE A 43 11.58 10.34 5.83
C ILE A 43 12.34 9.22 6.54
N LYS A 44 13.15 9.58 7.52
CA LYS A 44 13.82 8.61 8.41
C LYS A 44 12.99 8.42 9.69
N PRO A 45 12.91 7.22 10.26
CA PRO A 45 13.68 6.01 9.95
C PRO A 45 12.97 5.01 8.99
N MET A 46 11.89 5.40 8.30
CA MET A 46 11.15 4.46 7.43
C MET A 46 12.03 3.79 6.38
N GLN A 47 11.83 2.50 6.19
CA GLN A 47 12.60 1.68 5.27
C GLN A 47 11.70 0.76 4.45
N PHE A 48 12.05 0.60 3.17
CA PHE A 48 11.46 -0.43 2.33
C PHE A 48 12.13 -1.79 2.57
N VAL A 49 11.29 -2.81 2.70
CA VAL A 49 11.68 -4.21 2.55
C VAL A 49 11.18 -4.66 1.19
N THR A 50 12.08 -4.66 0.21
CA THR A 50 11.74 -5.01 -1.18
C THR A 50 11.54 -6.50 -1.32
N CYS A 51 10.36 -6.89 -1.82
CA CYS A 51 10.00 -8.25 -2.12
C CYS A 51 10.12 -8.57 -3.62
N LYS A 52 10.11 -9.84 -3.97
CA LYS A 52 10.13 -10.31 -5.37
C LYS A 52 8.73 -10.51 -5.93
N MET A 53 7.74 -10.69 -5.05
CA MET A 53 6.33 -10.91 -5.40
C MET A 53 5.44 -10.29 -4.33
N GLU A 54 4.27 -9.80 -4.75
CA GLU A 54 3.32 -9.10 -3.88
C GLU A 54 2.73 -9.98 -2.76
N PRO A 55 2.48 -11.29 -2.97
CA PRO A 55 2.07 -12.16 -1.86
C PRO A 55 3.08 -12.16 -0.71
N ASN A 56 4.37 -12.07 -1.03
CA ASN A 56 5.39 -12.01 0.02
C ASN A 56 5.31 -10.71 0.81
N CYS A 57 4.99 -9.58 0.16
CA CYS A 57 4.81 -8.30 0.84
C CYS A 57 3.68 -8.38 1.87
N SER A 58 2.52 -8.89 1.47
CA SER A 58 1.36 -8.98 2.35
C SER A 58 1.57 -10.01 3.46
N LEU A 59 2.18 -11.16 3.19
CA LEU A 59 2.50 -12.16 4.21
C LEU A 59 3.56 -11.68 5.21
N MET A 60 4.56 -10.93 4.75
CA MET A 60 5.56 -10.34 5.66
C MET A 60 4.96 -9.23 6.52
N ALA A 61 4.05 -8.43 5.97
CA ALA A 61 3.30 -7.43 6.73
C ALA A 61 2.39 -8.09 7.79
N ASP A 62 1.70 -9.19 7.45
CA ASP A 62 0.94 -10.01 8.40
C ASP A 62 1.83 -10.53 9.53
N ALA A 63 2.96 -11.16 9.18
CA ALA A 63 3.90 -11.69 10.16
C ALA A 63 4.44 -10.60 11.09
N TYR A 64 4.77 -9.43 10.56
CA TYR A 64 5.19 -8.27 11.36
C TYR A 64 4.10 -7.86 12.36
N GLY A 65 2.86 -7.74 11.88
CA GLY A 65 1.71 -7.40 12.72
C GLY A 65 1.51 -8.37 13.88
N ARG A 66 1.59 -9.67 13.59
CA ARG A 66 1.47 -10.73 14.63
C ARG A 66 2.56 -10.68 15.67
N LEU A 67 3.80 -10.49 15.23
CA LEU A 67 4.97 -10.55 16.12
C LEU A 67 5.13 -9.30 16.97
N THR A 68 4.72 -8.15 16.46
CA THR A 68 4.98 -6.85 17.12
C THR A 68 3.75 -6.22 17.75
N GLY A 69 2.55 -6.63 17.34
CA GLY A 69 1.30 -5.96 17.69
C GLY A 69 1.12 -4.59 17.01
N LYS A 70 2.08 -4.18 16.16
CA LYS A 70 2.02 -2.94 15.37
C LYS A 70 1.51 -3.24 13.95
N PRO A 71 0.84 -2.30 13.27
CA PRO A 71 0.40 -2.54 11.91
C PRO A 71 1.57 -2.83 10.95
N GLY A 72 1.54 -3.97 10.27
CA GLY A 72 2.41 -4.23 9.15
C GLY A 72 1.89 -3.50 7.90
N VAL A 73 2.76 -2.84 7.15
CA VAL A 73 2.37 -2.08 5.96
C VAL A 73 2.81 -2.79 4.70
N CYS A 74 1.85 -3.11 3.83
CA CYS A 74 2.07 -3.64 2.49
C CYS A 74 1.76 -2.54 1.46
N LEU A 75 2.69 -2.26 0.55
CA LEU A 75 2.52 -1.27 -0.52
C LEU A 75 2.78 -1.94 -1.88
N VAL A 76 1.78 -1.95 -2.74
CA VAL A 76 1.84 -2.61 -4.06
C VAL A 76 1.24 -1.73 -5.16
N THR A 77 1.64 -1.98 -6.40
CA THR A 77 1.14 -1.22 -7.54
C THR A 77 -0.30 -1.58 -7.91
N ALA A 78 -0.86 -0.86 -8.87
CA ALA A 78 -2.23 -1.04 -9.35
C ALA A 78 -2.47 -2.42 -10.00
N GLY A 79 -3.73 -2.80 -10.11
CA GLY A 79 -4.19 -3.95 -10.86
C GLY A 79 -3.61 -5.27 -10.34
N PRO A 80 -2.79 -5.99 -11.15
CA PRO A 80 -2.22 -7.27 -10.77
C PRO A 80 -1.44 -7.24 -9.45
N GLY A 81 -0.77 -6.13 -9.12
CA GLY A 81 -0.07 -5.98 -7.85
C GLY A 81 -1.01 -6.05 -6.64
N GLY A 82 -2.15 -5.35 -6.72
CA GLY A 82 -3.22 -5.47 -5.72
C GLY A 82 -3.74 -6.91 -5.63
N VAL A 83 -4.16 -7.47 -6.75
CA VAL A 83 -4.75 -8.82 -6.82
C VAL A 83 -3.79 -9.89 -6.26
N ASN A 84 -2.52 -9.85 -6.64
CA ASN A 84 -1.52 -10.80 -6.15
C ASN A 84 -1.33 -10.75 -4.63
N SER A 85 -1.48 -9.59 -4.02
CA SER A 85 -1.30 -9.41 -2.56
C SER A 85 -2.46 -9.93 -1.70
N MET A 86 -3.60 -10.28 -2.30
CA MET A 86 -4.82 -10.69 -1.56
C MET A 86 -4.62 -11.84 -0.60
N ALA A 87 -3.77 -12.80 -0.93
CA ALA A 87 -3.56 -13.99 -0.11
C ALA A 87 -3.10 -13.64 1.32
N GLY A 88 -2.11 -12.75 1.44
CA GLY A 88 -1.62 -12.31 2.76
C GLY A 88 -2.61 -11.40 3.49
N VAL A 89 -3.38 -10.59 2.76
CA VAL A 89 -4.43 -9.74 3.35
C VAL A 89 -5.56 -10.60 3.92
N ALA A 90 -6.03 -11.61 3.17
CA ALA A 90 -7.02 -12.56 3.66
C ALA A 90 -6.52 -13.34 4.88
N GLN A 91 -5.24 -13.74 4.89
CA GLN A 91 -4.60 -14.40 6.02
C GLN A 91 -4.56 -13.49 7.25
N ALA A 92 -4.17 -12.22 7.08
CA ALA A 92 -4.14 -11.23 8.15
C ALA A 92 -5.54 -10.98 8.72
N TYR A 93 -6.55 -10.88 7.86
CA TYR A 93 -7.95 -10.73 8.27
C TYR A 93 -8.44 -11.91 9.10
N GLY A 94 -8.22 -13.14 8.62
CA GLY A 94 -8.61 -14.35 9.34
C GLY A 94 -7.91 -14.52 10.68
N ALA A 95 -6.69 -14.02 10.80
CA ALA A 95 -5.90 -14.05 12.03
C ALA A 95 -6.11 -12.84 12.96
N ALA A 96 -6.96 -11.89 12.58
CA ALA A 96 -7.13 -10.60 13.26
C ALA A 96 -5.80 -9.85 13.48
N SER A 97 -4.87 -9.98 12.53
CA SER A 97 -3.54 -9.37 12.55
C SER A 97 -3.62 -7.91 12.13
N PRO A 98 -2.96 -6.97 12.83
CA PRO A 98 -2.98 -5.57 12.43
C PRO A 98 -2.17 -5.38 11.14
N MET A 99 -2.85 -4.90 10.10
CA MET A 99 -2.25 -4.69 8.78
C MET A 99 -2.88 -3.50 8.07
N VAL A 100 -2.04 -2.74 7.36
CA VAL A 100 -2.46 -1.72 6.39
C VAL A 100 -1.99 -2.15 5.00
N HIS A 101 -2.93 -2.25 4.08
CA HIS A 101 -2.64 -2.52 2.68
C HIS A 101 -2.86 -1.25 1.86
N LEU A 102 -1.84 -0.81 1.16
CA LEU A 102 -1.87 0.34 0.25
C LEU A 102 -1.68 -0.17 -1.19
N GLY A 103 -2.72 -0.04 -1.97
CA GLY A 103 -2.72 -0.37 -3.40
C GLY A 103 -2.64 0.89 -4.25
N GLY A 104 -1.77 0.91 -5.25
CA GLY A 104 -1.82 1.92 -6.28
C GLY A 104 -3.12 1.80 -7.09
N ALA A 105 -3.53 2.91 -7.70
CA ALA A 105 -4.66 2.94 -8.63
C ALA A 105 -4.23 3.59 -9.94
N VAL A 106 -4.96 3.30 -11.00
CA VAL A 106 -4.81 4.02 -12.27
C VAL A 106 -5.18 5.49 -12.09
N PRO A 107 -4.62 6.40 -12.89
CA PRO A 107 -4.95 7.82 -12.78
C PRO A 107 -6.45 8.07 -12.96
N LEU A 108 -7.02 8.95 -12.12
CA LEU A 108 -8.46 9.26 -12.12
C LEU A 108 -9.00 9.77 -13.46
N LYS A 109 -8.14 10.29 -14.33
CA LYS A 109 -8.50 10.82 -15.66
C LYS A 109 -8.13 9.89 -16.80
N ALA A 110 -7.64 8.69 -16.50
CA ALA A 110 -7.35 7.70 -17.53
C ALA A 110 -8.66 6.99 -17.89
N ASP A 111 -9.03 7.04 -19.17
CA ASP A 111 -10.20 6.32 -19.67
C ASP A 111 -9.99 4.80 -19.58
N MET A 112 -8.75 4.36 -19.76
CA MET A 112 -8.31 2.98 -19.58
C MET A 112 -6.80 2.92 -19.51
N GLU A 113 -6.25 2.10 -18.61
CA GLU A 113 -4.84 1.76 -18.63
C GLU A 113 -4.67 0.28 -19.04
N ALA A 114 -4.04 0.07 -20.19
CA ALA A 114 -3.98 -1.25 -20.86
C ALA A 114 -3.37 -2.37 -20.01
N PHE A 115 -2.52 -2.02 -19.03
CA PHE A 115 -1.77 -3.02 -18.26
C PHE A 115 -2.30 -3.25 -16.84
N HIS A 116 -3.06 -2.32 -16.28
CA HIS A 116 -3.40 -2.34 -14.86
C HIS A 116 -4.87 -2.02 -14.58
N GLY A 117 -5.61 -1.63 -15.59
CA GLY A 117 -7.02 -1.30 -15.49
C GLY A 117 -7.92 -2.43 -16.02
N VAL A 118 -9.12 -2.41 -15.53
CA VAL A 118 -10.30 -3.08 -16.08
C VAL A 118 -11.40 -2.04 -16.22
N ASP A 119 -12.49 -2.35 -16.86
CA ASP A 119 -13.61 -1.39 -17.07
C ASP A 119 -14.23 -0.84 -15.77
N ASN A 120 -14.01 -1.53 -14.67
CA ASN A 120 -14.41 -1.06 -13.35
C ASN A 120 -13.17 -0.50 -12.58
N PRO A 121 -13.03 0.82 -12.43
CA PRO A 121 -11.90 1.41 -11.72
C PRO A 121 -11.86 1.06 -10.23
N ALA A 122 -12.96 0.61 -9.67
CA ALA A 122 -13.08 0.20 -8.27
C ALA A 122 -12.80 -1.30 -8.04
N PHE A 123 -12.45 -2.07 -9.08
CA PHE A 123 -12.42 -3.54 -8.98
C PHE A 123 -11.50 -4.06 -7.88
N VAL A 124 -10.31 -3.49 -7.71
CA VAL A 124 -9.37 -3.90 -6.65
C VAL A 124 -9.99 -3.59 -5.28
N HIS A 125 -10.48 -2.38 -5.09
CA HIS A 125 -11.15 -1.98 -3.85
C HIS A 125 -12.34 -2.93 -3.52
N GLU A 126 -13.16 -3.26 -4.49
CA GLU A 126 -14.30 -4.16 -4.30
C GLU A 126 -13.87 -5.58 -3.90
N MET A 127 -12.81 -6.10 -4.50
CA MET A 127 -12.25 -7.40 -4.13
C MET A 127 -11.77 -7.45 -2.67
N PHE A 128 -11.20 -6.36 -2.17
CA PHE A 128 -10.70 -6.30 -0.80
C PHE A 128 -11.77 -6.13 0.27
N LYS A 129 -12.99 -5.68 -0.07
CA LYS A 129 -14.09 -5.47 0.89
C LYS A 129 -14.40 -6.69 1.76
N HIS A 130 -14.23 -7.89 1.24
CA HIS A 130 -14.58 -9.14 1.93
C HIS A 130 -13.44 -9.68 2.82
N ILE A 131 -12.25 -9.14 2.69
CA ILE A 131 -11.04 -9.59 3.40
C ILE A 131 -10.37 -8.45 4.18
N THR A 132 -11.08 -7.37 4.39
CA THR A 132 -10.60 -6.22 5.17
C THR A 132 -11.70 -5.73 6.11
N LYS A 133 -11.30 -5.12 7.20
CA LYS A 133 -12.20 -4.44 8.13
C LYS A 133 -12.77 -3.14 7.53
N TRP A 134 -11.98 -2.50 6.69
CA TRP A 134 -12.33 -1.28 5.97
C TRP A 134 -11.55 -1.21 4.66
N SER A 135 -12.17 -0.72 3.60
CA SER A 135 -11.58 -0.53 2.28
C SER A 135 -12.17 0.74 1.63
N ALA A 136 -11.33 1.58 1.03
CA ALA A 136 -11.70 2.83 0.36
C ALA A 136 -10.99 2.97 -0.99
#